data_fd3b0360d7c05c9e1c091b8e583d13d0
#
_entry.id   fd3b0360d7c05c9e1c091b8e583d13d0
#
_cell.length_a   1.000
_cell.length_b   1.000
_cell.length_c   1.000
_cell.angle_alpha   90.00
_cell.angle_beta   90.00
_cell.angle_gamma   90.00
#
_symmetry.space_group_name_H-M   'P 1'
#
loop_
_entity.id
_entity.type
_entity.pdbx_description
1 polymer ?
#
loop_
_entity_poly.entity_id
_entity_poly.type
_entity_poly.pdbx_seq_one_letter_code
_entity_poly.pdbx_strand_id
1 'polypeptide(L)'
;MLFRSFQYCLIGEGVDPQRFGSLSDDIENITYSHNLWINNQSRNPKAKGKIQYVNNVVYDWGVTGLVGGHSAADHFLDAIGNYFIAGPNSSAHFTGEYKPTDHVFQKDNFVDMDKDGKLNGRLVIPEDFGKGDEAPTLVTALTVAPQIAVKIESAQDALANVLANAGCSLHRDAVDARLIDEVKSFGKLGKISHNETEAGGTGELPEIHAPANLKALDAE
;
A
#
# COMPACT_ATOMS: atom_id res chain seq x y z
N MET A 1 12.84 17.69 -13.76
CA MET A 1 12.10 16.43 -13.55
C MET A 1 11.80 16.34 -12.06
N LEU A 2 10.53 16.31 -11.66
CA LEU A 2 10.15 16.23 -10.24
C LEU A 2 10.02 14.76 -9.86
N PHE A 3 10.83 14.31 -8.92
CA PHE A 3 10.73 12.99 -8.31
C PHE A 3 9.82 13.07 -7.10
N ARG A 4 8.99 12.04 -6.90
CA ARG A 4 8.07 11.97 -5.76
C ARG A 4 8.19 10.59 -5.11
N SER A 5 8.21 10.58 -3.77
CA SER A 5 8.15 9.33 -3.03
C SER A 5 7.19 9.44 -1.87
N PHE A 6 6.47 8.35 -1.62
CA PHE A 6 5.70 8.11 -0.42
C PHE A 6 6.38 6.97 0.32
N GLN A 7 6.88 7.24 1.51
CA GLN A 7 7.61 6.25 2.29
C GLN A 7 7.10 6.23 3.72
N TYR A 8 6.97 5.03 4.26
CA TYR A 8 6.51 4.83 5.63
C TYR A 8 5.17 5.52 5.96
N CYS A 9 4.30 5.67 4.99
CA CYS A 9 2.96 6.19 5.21
C CYS A 9 2.02 5.06 5.64
N LEU A 10 1.05 5.38 6.51
CA LEU A 10 -0.12 4.59 6.77
C LEU A 10 -1.26 5.19 5.94
N ILE A 11 -1.82 4.43 5.00
CA ILE A 11 -2.85 4.86 4.05
C ILE A 11 -4.01 3.90 4.18
N GLY A 12 -5.01 4.30 4.91
CA GLY A 12 -6.09 3.38 5.24
C GLY A 12 -7.42 4.03 5.52
N GLU A 13 -8.41 3.16 5.67
CA GLU A 13 -9.77 3.52 6.07
C GLU A 13 -10.40 4.60 5.19
N GLY A 14 -10.21 4.51 3.88
CA GLY A 14 -10.94 5.33 2.95
C GLY A 14 -12.45 5.20 3.19
N VAL A 15 -13.16 6.33 3.32
CA VAL A 15 -14.60 6.36 3.60
C VAL A 15 -15.43 6.68 2.35
N ASP A 16 -16.76 6.53 2.44
CA ASP A 16 -17.67 6.83 1.34
C ASP A 16 -17.48 8.28 0.81
N PRO A 17 -17.68 8.48 -0.49
CA PRO A 17 -18.30 7.55 -1.46
C PRO A 17 -17.34 6.57 -2.15
N GLN A 18 -16.04 6.67 -1.99
CA GLN A 18 -15.12 5.86 -2.78
C GLN A 18 -14.34 4.79 -1.99
N ARG A 19 -14.01 5.02 -0.75
CA ARG A 19 -13.27 4.08 0.11
C ARG A 19 -11.98 3.51 -0.51
N PHE A 20 -11.27 4.28 -1.32
CA PHE A 20 -10.09 3.85 -2.04
C PHE A 20 -8.81 4.35 -1.38
N GLY A 21 -7.72 3.61 -1.53
CA GLY A 21 -6.40 4.03 -1.06
C GLY A 21 -5.87 5.23 -1.84
N SER A 22 -5.49 5.05 -3.09
CA SER A 22 -5.04 6.16 -3.93
C SER A 22 -5.15 5.86 -5.43
N LEU A 23 -5.12 6.92 -6.22
CA LEU A 23 -4.98 6.89 -7.67
C LEU A 23 -3.73 7.65 -8.07
N SER A 24 -2.82 6.95 -8.75
CA SER A 24 -1.72 7.57 -9.49
C SER A 24 -2.13 7.59 -10.94
N ASP A 25 -2.53 8.75 -11.46
CA ASP A 25 -3.02 8.91 -12.82
C ASP A 25 -2.10 9.84 -13.60
N ASP A 26 -1.60 9.35 -14.74
CA ASP A 26 -0.68 10.05 -15.65
C ASP A 26 0.56 10.63 -14.95
N ILE A 27 1.08 9.88 -13.97
CA ILE A 27 2.22 10.30 -13.17
C ILE A 27 3.44 9.48 -13.54
N GLU A 28 4.53 10.18 -13.82
CA GLU A 28 5.83 9.57 -14.03
C GLU A 28 6.73 9.67 -12.80
N ASN A 29 7.48 8.60 -12.57
CA ASN A 29 8.57 8.58 -11.58
C ASN A 29 8.09 8.77 -10.13
N ILE A 30 7.09 7.97 -9.74
CA ILE A 30 6.66 7.82 -8.34
C ILE A 30 7.27 6.56 -7.74
N THR A 31 7.74 6.69 -6.51
CA THR A 31 8.14 5.57 -5.66
C THR A 31 7.24 5.47 -4.45
N TYR A 32 6.57 4.34 -4.28
CA TYR A 32 5.91 3.93 -3.05
C TYR A 32 6.79 2.89 -2.35
N SER A 33 7.26 3.19 -1.15
CA SER A 33 8.18 2.31 -0.43
C SER A 33 7.84 2.22 1.04
N HIS A 34 7.76 0.99 1.55
CA HIS A 34 7.53 0.71 2.97
C HIS A 34 6.24 1.34 3.53
N ASN A 35 5.19 1.46 2.70
CA ASN A 35 3.91 1.96 3.16
C ASN A 35 3.02 0.81 3.64
N LEU A 36 2.13 1.12 4.57
CA LEU A 36 1.01 0.28 4.95
C LEU A 36 -0.27 0.78 4.28
N TRP A 37 -0.87 -0.07 3.46
CA TRP A 37 -2.18 0.12 2.88
C TRP A 37 -3.16 -0.80 3.60
N ILE A 38 -4.19 -0.25 4.24
CA ILE A 38 -5.04 -1.03 5.14
C ILE A 38 -6.50 -0.63 5.06
N ASN A 39 -7.41 -1.60 5.09
CA ASN A 39 -8.87 -1.41 5.17
C ASN A 39 -9.43 -0.50 4.06
N ASN A 40 -8.84 -0.50 2.89
CA ASN A 40 -9.36 0.23 1.73
C ASN A 40 -10.16 -0.71 0.83
N GLN A 41 -11.28 -0.22 0.31
CA GLN A 41 -12.11 -0.99 -0.61
C GLN A 41 -11.34 -1.48 -1.84
N SER A 42 -10.41 -0.67 -2.36
CA SER A 42 -9.59 -0.98 -3.53
C SER A 42 -8.47 0.07 -3.69
N ARG A 43 -7.66 -0.08 -4.75
CA ARG A 43 -6.66 0.90 -5.18
C ARG A 43 -5.55 1.15 -4.14
N ASN A 44 -4.78 0.10 -3.88
CA ASN A 44 -3.65 0.17 -2.93
C ASN A 44 -2.27 0.06 -3.63
N PRO A 45 -1.90 0.95 -4.56
CA PRO A 45 -2.67 1.98 -5.26
C PRO A 45 -3.39 1.46 -6.53
N LYS A 46 -4.10 2.37 -7.28
CA LYS A 46 -4.33 2.19 -8.73
C LYS A 46 -3.16 2.79 -9.49
N ALA A 47 -2.46 1.94 -10.23
CA ALA A 47 -1.17 2.25 -10.84
C ALA A 47 -1.31 2.67 -12.31
N LYS A 48 -1.60 3.96 -12.56
CA LYS A 48 -1.64 4.53 -13.91
C LYS A 48 -0.47 5.49 -14.11
N GLY A 49 0.61 5.02 -14.75
CA GLY A 49 1.80 5.84 -14.96
C GLY A 49 3.08 5.01 -14.92
N LYS A 50 4.18 5.60 -14.38
CA LYS A 50 5.46 4.90 -14.16
C LYS A 50 5.74 4.85 -12.67
N ILE A 51 5.56 3.67 -12.07
CA ILE A 51 5.48 3.49 -10.63
C ILE A 51 6.45 2.42 -10.16
N GLN A 52 7.28 2.79 -9.19
CA GLN A 52 8.08 1.85 -8.41
C GLN A 52 7.33 1.55 -7.10
N TYR A 53 6.99 0.29 -6.86
CA TYR A 53 6.22 -0.18 -5.72
C TYR A 53 7.02 -1.24 -4.96
N VAL A 54 7.71 -0.80 -3.89
CA VAL A 54 8.75 -1.61 -3.23
C VAL A 54 8.49 -1.74 -1.74
N ASN A 55 8.51 -2.98 -1.25
CA ASN A 55 8.43 -3.29 0.18
C ASN A 55 7.21 -2.68 0.91
N ASN A 56 6.08 -2.57 0.20
CA ASN A 56 4.83 -2.16 0.83
C ASN A 56 4.08 -3.36 1.41
N VAL A 57 3.22 -3.08 2.36
CA VAL A 57 2.27 -4.03 2.93
C VAL A 57 0.86 -3.60 2.54
N VAL A 58 0.06 -4.55 2.03
CA VAL A 58 -1.35 -4.35 1.73
C VAL A 58 -2.16 -5.32 2.58
N TYR A 59 -3.05 -4.79 3.40
CA TYR A 59 -3.88 -5.58 4.32
C TYR A 59 -5.36 -5.27 4.16
N ASP A 60 -6.18 -6.30 4.21
CA ASP A 60 -7.66 -6.24 4.25
C ASP A 60 -8.27 -5.30 3.18
N TRP A 61 -8.00 -5.57 1.92
CA TRP A 61 -8.65 -4.92 0.79
C TRP A 61 -10.08 -5.47 0.59
N GLY A 62 -10.99 -4.69 0.01
CA GLY A 62 -12.34 -5.15 -0.32
C GLY A 62 -12.39 -5.88 -1.66
N VAL A 63 -12.45 -5.13 -2.76
CA VAL A 63 -12.61 -5.70 -4.10
C VAL A 63 -11.28 -6.10 -4.72
N THR A 64 -10.29 -5.21 -4.71
CA THR A 64 -8.98 -5.48 -5.33
C THR A 64 -7.89 -4.76 -4.53
N GLY A 65 -6.81 -5.44 -4.21
CA GLY A 65 -5.66 -4.86 -3.56
C GLY A 65 -4.91 -3.88 -4.46
N LEU A 66 -3.84 -4.30 -5.10
CA LEU A 66 -3.10 -3.52 -6.10
C LEU A 66 -3.85 -3.54 -7.43
N VAL A 67 -4.14 -2.37 -7.98
CA VAL A 67 -4.94 -2.21 -9.21
C VAL A 67 -4.06 -1.71 -10.35
N GLY A 68 -4.16 -2.35 -11.52
CA GLY A 68 -3.49 -1.93 -12.74
C GLY A 68 -4.05 -0.64 -13.34
N GLY A 69 -3.42 -0.15 -14.38
CA GLY A 69 -3.83 1.07 -15.08
C GLY A 69 -5.17 0.94 -15.79
N HIS A 70 -5.46 -0.24 -16.34
CA HIS A 70 -6.73 -0.59 -16.98
C HIS A 70 -7.17 0.43 -18.05
N SER A 71 -6.27 0.85 -18.90
CA SER A 71 -6.55 1.82 -19.97
C SER A 71 -5.86 1.45 -21.27
N ALA A 72 -6.12 2.23 -22.34
CA ALA A 72 -5.46 2.04 -23.61
C ALA A 72 -4.03 2.61 -23.66
N ALA A 73 -3.65 3.43 -22.67
CA ALA A 73 -2.30 3.95 -22.56
C ALA A 73 -1.37 2.94 -21.87
N ASP A 74 -0.08 2.99 -22.20
CA ASP A 74 0.92 2.18 -21.54
C ASP A 74 1.19 2.65 -20.12
N HIS A 75 1.22 1.70 -19.18
CA HIS A 75 1.59 1.93 -17.79
C HIS A 75 2.73 0.98 -17.40
N PHE A 76 3.56 1.41 -16.46
CA PHE A 76 4.78 0.71 -16.07
C PHE A 76 4.83 0.58 -14.54
N LEU A 77 4.93 -0.64 -14.06
CA LEU A 77 4.92 -0.95 -12.63
C LEU A 77 6.07 -1.90 -12.29
N ASP A 78 6.95 -1.47 -11.40
CA ASP A 78 7.95 -2.35 -10.80
C ASP A 78 7.51 -2.70 -9.37
N ALA A 79 6.95 -3.90 -9.19
CA ALA A 79 6.46 -4.41 -7.90
C ALA A 79 7.48 -5.39 -7.29
N ILE A 80 8.14 -5.00 -6.19
CA ILE A 80 9.25 -5.75 -5.61
C ILE A 80 9.11 -5.87 -4.10
N GLY A 81 9.17 -7.11 -3.60
CA GLY A 81 9.26 -7.39 -2.16
C GLY A 81 8.05 -6.92 -1.35
N ASN A 82 6.87 -6.83 -1.95
CA ASN A 82 5.65 -6.42 -1.27
C ASN A 82 4.97 -7.62 -0.61
N TYR A 83 4.20 -7.37 0.47
CA TYR A 83 3.42 -8.39 1.12
C TYR A 83 1.93 -8.04 1.09
N PHE A 84 1.12 -8.93 0.52
CA PHE A 84 -0.33 -8.83 0.47
C PHE A 84 -0.91 -9.82 1.48
N ILE A 85 -1.64 -9.34 2.49
CA ILE A 85 -2.22 -10.17 3.54
C ILE A 85 -3.73 -9.96 3.54
N ALA A 86 -4.48 -11.02 3.23
CA ALA A 86 -5.94 -10.97 3.23
C ALA A 86 -6.48 -10.79 4.65
N GLY A 87 -7.37 -9.82 4.83
CA GLY A 87 -8.16 -9.63 6.04
C GLY A 87 -9.60 -10.13 5.88
N PRO A 88 -10.46 -9.94 6.89
CA PRO A 88 -11.84 -10.45 6.86
C PRO A 88 -12.64 -10.04 5.63
N ASN A 89 -12.40 -8.81 5.14
CA ASN A 89 -13.14 -8.23 4.01
C ASN A 89 -12.51 -8.53 2.64
N SER A 90 -11.30 -9.09 2.60
CA SER A 90 -10.57 -9.29 1.35
C SER A 90 -11.25 -10.27 0.41
N SER A 91 -11.42 -9.82 -0.84
CA SER A 91 -11.75 -10.69 -1.97
C SER A 91 -10.55 -11.57 -2.35
N ALA A 92 -10.74 -12.47 -3.30
CA ALA A 92 -9.66 -13.30 -3.86
C ALA A 92 -8.63 -12.49 -4.71
N HIS A 93 -8.91 -11.23 -5.01
CA HIS A 93 -8.11 -10.41 -5.93
C HIS A 93 -7.16 -9.48 -5.17
N PHE A 94 -6.01 -10.00 -4.72
CA PHE A 94 -4.97 -9.15 -4.11
C PHE A 94 -4.30 -8.22 -5.14
N THR A 95 -4.39 -8.56 -6.42
CA THR A 95 -3.99 -7.73 -7.55
C THR A 95 -4.94 -7.99 -8.73
N GLY A 96 -5.10 -7.02 -9.63
CA GLY A 96 -6.01 -7.18 -10.77
C GLY A 96 -6.31 -5.90 -11.52
N GLU A 97 -7.35 -5.95 -12.35
CA GLU A 97 -7.76 -4.86 -13.23
C GLU A 97 -6.61 -4.39 -14.13
N TYR A 98 -5.97 -5.34 -14.81
CA TYR A 98 -4.92 -5.08 -15.77
C TYR A 98 -5.43 -5.11 -17.22
N LYS A 99 -4.59 -4.62 -18.10
CA LYS A 99 -4.65 -4.81 -19.56
C LYS A 99 -3.26 -5.13 -20.10
N PRO A 100 -3.12 -5.65 -21.33
CA PRO A 100 -1.81 -5.87 -21.94
C PRO A 100 -0.94 -4.62 -22.07
N THR A 101 -1.53 -3.42 -21.97
CA THR A 101 -0.85 -2.12 -21.91
C THR A 101 -0.22 -1.82 -20.54
N ASP A 102 -0.50 -2.62 -19.53
CA ASP A 102 0.18 -2.54 -18.24
C ASP A 102 1.45 -3.42 -18.29
N HIS A 103 2.62 -2.81 -18.26
CA HIS A 103 3.91 -3.49 -18.25
C HIS A 103 4.38 -3.66 -16.81
N VAL A 104 4.41 -4.92 -16.32
CA VAL A 104 4.69 -5.21 -14.92
C VAL A 104 5.96 -6.03 -14.77
N PHE A 105 6.95 -5.45 -14.09
CA PHE A 105 8.05 -6.22 -13.50
C PHE A 105 7.64 -6.61 -12.07
N GLN A 106 7.69 -7.90 -11.77
CA GLN A 106 7.40 -8.37 -10.42
C GLN A 106 8.53 -9.27 -9.91
N LYS A 107 8.88 -9.10 -8.63
CA LYS A 107 9.92 -9.91 -7.99
C LYS A 107 9.73 -10.00 -6.48
N ASP A 108 9.89 -11.21 -5.95
CA ASP A 108 9.93 -11.47 -4.49
C ASP A 108 8.73 -10.93 -3.70
N ASN A 109 7.55 -10.78 -4.35
CA ASN A 109 6.31 -10.42 -3.68
C ASN A 109 5.69 -11.66 -3.02
N PHE A 110 5.01 -11.48 -1.88
CA PHE A 110 4.32 -12.53 -1.14
C PHE A 110 2.83 -12.23 -1.00
N VAL A 111 2.03 -13.29 -0.94
CA VAL A 111 0.59 -13.20 -0.68
C VAL A 111 0.16 -14.26 0.33
N ASP A 112 -0.63 -13.83 1.30
CA ASP A 112 -1.24 -14.66 2.32
C ASP A 112 -2.76 -14.49 2.24
N MET A 113 -3.47 -15.57 1.86
CA MET A 113 -4.90 -15.52 1.54
C MET A 113 -5.78 -16.31 2.50
N ASP A 114 -5.20 -17.10 3.39
CA ASP A 114 -5.96 -18.11 4.14
C ASP A 114 -6.65 -17.57 5.41
N LYS A 115 -6.28 -16.36 5.84
CA LYS A 115 -6.90 -15.67 7.01
C LYS A 115 -6.86 -16.51 8.29
N ASP A 116 -5.83 -17.36 8.46
CA ASP A 116 -5.80 -18.34 9.54
C ASP A 116 -5.20 -17.82 10.86
N GLY A 117 -4.67 -16.61 10.85
CA GLY A 117 -4.03 -15.98 12.01
C GLY A 117 -2.54 -16.25 12.09
N LYS A 118 -1.94 -16.74 11.02
CA LYS A 118 -0.50 -17.01 10.92
C LYS A 118 0.06 -16.35 9.68
N LEU A 119 1.32 -15.97 9.74
CA LEU A 119 2.05 -15.46 8.59
C LEU A 119 2.69 -16.62 7.84
N ASN A 120 1.97 -17.20 6.90
CA ASN A 120 2.39 -18.38 6.14
C ASN A 120 2.19 -18.24 4.62
N GLY A 121 2.14 -16.99 4.14
CA GLY A 121 1.95 -16.65 2.74
C GLY A 121 2.98 -17.26 1.80
N ARG A 122 2.63 -17.34 0.53
CA ARG A 122 3.45 -17.88 -0.55
C ARG A 122 3.99 -16.78 -1.47
N LEU A 123 5.00 -17.14 -2.23
CA LEU A 123 5.51 -16.29 -3.30
C LEU A 123 4.42 -16.04 -4.36
N VAL A 124 4.34 -14.81 -4.83
CA VAL A 124 3.48 -14.42 -5.96
C VAL A 124 4.09 -14.97 -7.26
N ILE A 125 3.25 -15.60 -8.06
CA ILE A 125 3.64 -16.22 -9.34
C ILE A 125 2.99 -15.48 -10.52
N PRO A 126 3.49 -15.64 -11.76
CA PRO A 126 2.92 -14.97 -12.94
C PRO A 126 1.43 -15.17 -13.13
N GLU A 127 0.91 -16.36 -12.79
CA GLU A 127 -0.49 -16.73 -12.94
C GLU A 127 -1.44 -15.94 -12.03
N ASP A 128 -0.93 -15.33 -10.97
CA ASP A 128 -1.69 -14.49 -10.04
C ASP A 128 -2.13 -13.16 -10.68
N PHE A 129 -1.47 -12.73 -11.75
CA PHE A 129 -1.78 -11.46 -12.44
C PHE A 129 -2.92 -11.56 -13.46
N GLY A 130 -3.56 -12.70 -13.57
CA GLY A 130 -4.68 -12.90 -14.53
C GLY A 130 -4.25 -13.58 -15.83
N LYS A 131 -5.16 -13.58 -16.80
CA LYS A 131 -4.96 -14.25 -18.11
C LYS A 131 -5.62 -13.44 -19.24
N GLY A 132 -5.06 -13.56 -20.44
CA GLY A 132 -5.63 -12.97 -21.66
C GLY A 132 -5.67 -11.43 -21.58
N ASP A 133 -6.76 -10.85 -22.05
CA ASP A 133 -6.92 -9.39 -22.15
C ASP A 133 -7.06 -8.68 -20.79
N GLU A 134 -7.21 -9.43 -19.71
CA GLU A 134 -7.27 -8.91 -18.33
C GLU A 134 -5.96 -9.11 -17.56
N ALA A 135 -4.89 -9.50 -18.24
CA ALA A 135 -3.57 -9.66 -17.67
C ALA A 135 -2.61 -8.56 -18.16
N PRO A 136 -1.61 -8.17 -17.34
CA PRO A 136 -0.55 -7.28 -17.79
C PRO A 136 0.43 -8.02 -18.70
N THR A 137 1.23 -7.25 -19.44
CA THR A 137 2.46 -7.73 -20.03
C THR A 137 3.54 -7.86 -18.96
N LEU A 138 3.82 -9.09 -18.51
CA LEU A 138 4.92 -9.32 -17.58
C LEU A 138 6.26 -9.16 -18.28
N VAL A 139 7.15 -8.38 -17.70
CA VAL A 139 8.48 -8.08 -18.24
C VAL A 139 9.59 -8.61 -17.34
N THR A 140 10.76 -8.86 -17.90
CA THR A 140 11.89 -9.48 -17.20
C THR A 140 12.92 -8.48 -16.65
N ALA A 141 12.76 -7.21 -16.95
CA ALA A 141 13.64 -6.13 -16.50
C ALA A 141 12.83 -4.98 -15.91
N LEU A 142 13.45 -4.23 -15.01
CA LEU A 142 12.86 -3.01 -14.44
C LEU A 142 12.42 -2.04 -15.55
N THR A 143 11.23 -1.49 -15.41
CA THR A 143 10.62 -0.55 -16.35
C THR A 143 10.74 0.89 -15.89
N VAL A 144 10.87 1.11 -14.60
CA VAL A 144 10.96 2.42 -13.97
C VAL A 144 12.38 2.62 -13.44
N ALA A 145 13.03 3.71 -13.84
CA ALA A 145 14.33 4.05 -13.25
C ALA A 145 14.13 4.40 -11.77
N PRO A 146 14.92 3.82 -10.84
CA PRO A 146 14.83 4.17 -9.44
C PRO A 146 15.03 5.65 -9.24
N GLN A 147 14.05 6.30 -8.65
CA GLN A 147 14.11 7.76 -8.37
C GLN A 147 14.93 8.04 -7.12
N ILE A 148 14.81 7.13 -6.16
CA ILE A 148 15.50 7.16 -4.89
C ILE A 148 16.15 5.80 -4.71
N ALA A 149 17.35 5.76 -4.14
CA ALA A 149 17.97 4.51 -3.73
C ALA A 149 17.18 3.92 -2.55
N VAL A 150 16.21 3.07 -2.86
CA VAL A 150 15.44 2.35 -1.86
C VAL A 150 16.19 1.05 -1.54
N LYS A 151 16.44 0.80 -0.27
CA LYS A 151 16.92 -0.52 0.17
C LYS A 151 15.81 -1.53 -0.06
N ILE A 152 16.05 -2.51 -0.93
CA ILE A 152 15.14 -3.64 -1.15
C ILE A 152 15.38 -4.66 -0.05
N GLU A 153 14.34 -5.03 0.67
CA GLU A 153 14.33 -6.02 1.73
C GLU A 153 13.52 -7.25 1.29
N SER A 154 13.63 -8.36 2.01
CA SER A 154 12.67 -9.45 1.84
C SER A 154 11.26 -8.97 2.21
N ALA A 155 10.21 -9.55 1.64
CA ALA A 155 8.84 -9.15 1.96
C ALA A 155 8.52 -9.32 3.47
N GLN A 156 9.13 -10.32 4.11
CA GLN A 156 8.98 -10.57 5.55
C GLN A 156 9.67 -9.51 6.41
N ASP A 157 10.91 -9.12 6.04
CA ASP A 157 11.62 -8.05 6.76
C ASP A 157 10.91 -6.70 6.52
N ALA A 158 10.44 -6.45 5.30
CA ALA A 158 9.66 -5.28 4.96
C ALA A 158 8.37 -5.19 5.79
N LEU A 159 7.65 -6.30 5.99
CA LEU A 159 6.47 -6.34 6.85
C LEU A 159 6.82 -5.91 8.29
N ALA A 160 7.88 -6.49 8.87
CA ALA A 160 8.31 -6.13 10.21
C ALA A 160 8.70 -4.64 10.31
N ASN A 161 9.40 -4.14 9.29
CA ASN A 161 9.84 -2.75 9.21
C ASN A 161 8.64 -1.78 9.05
N VAL A 162 7.69 -2.09 8.18
CA VAL A 162 6.47 -1.32 7.97
C VAL A 162 5.63 -1.26 9.26
N LEU A 163 5.41 -2.38 9.92
CA LEU A 163 4.64 -2.42 11.18
C LEU A 163 5.29 -1.59 12.29
N ALA A 164 6.62 -1.50 12.31
CA ALA A 164 7.34 -0.69 13.28
C ALA A 164 7.29 0.81 12.94
N ASN A 165 7.37 1.19 11.66
CA ASN A 165 7.75 2.54 11.27
C ASN A 165 6.73 3.29 10.42
N ALA A 166 5.71 2.63 9.82
CA ALA A 166 4.72 3.33 9.00
C ALA A 166 3.76 4.19 9.85
N GLY A 167 3.33 5.32 9.30
CA GLY A 167 2.47 6.28 9.97
C GLY A 167 3.17 7.06 11.08
N CYS A 168 2.42 7.55 12.05
CA CYS A 168 2.95 8.30 13.19
C CYS A 168 3.59 7.37 14.23
N SER A 169 4.67 6.67 13.85
CA SER A 169 5.24 5.57 14.62
C SER A 169 5.83 5.96 15.98
N LEU A 170 6.24 7.23 16.15
CA LEU A 170 6.77 7.73 17.43
C LEU A 170 5.70 7.98 18.47
N HIS A 171 4.48 8.31 18.02
CA HIS A 171 3.35 8.65 18.88
C HIS A 171 2.05 8.15 18.24
N ARG A 172 1.88 6.82 18.20
CA ARG A 172 0.64 6.23 17.66
C ARG A 172 -0.53 6.55 18.59
N ASP A 173 -1.58 7.10 18.05
CA ASP A 173 -2.86 7.18 18.74
C ASP A 173 -3.59 5.81 18.75
N ALA A 174 -4.79 5.79 19.31
CA ALA A 174 -5.57 4.56 19.42
C ALA A 174 -6.00 4.01 18.05
N VAL A 175 -6.20 4.87 17.04
CA VAL A 175 -6.57 4.47 15.68
C VAL A 175 -5.38 3.80 15.00
N ASP A 176 -4.23 4.46 14.97
CA ASP A 176 -3.01 3.91 14.41
C ASP A 176 -2.61 2.58 15.08
N ALA A 177 -2.69 2.52 16.41
CA ALA A 177 -2.36 1.31 17.17
C ALA A 177 -3.30 0.15 16.80
N ARG A 178 -4.60 0.41 16.69
CA ARG A 178 -5.60 -0.58 16.24
C ARG A 178 -5.27 -1.12 14.85
N LEU A 179 -4.97 -0.24 13.89
CA LEU A 179 -4.66 -0.64 12.52
C LEU A 179 -3.42 -1.55 12.46
N ILE A 180 -2.39 -1.25 13.23
CA ILE A 180 -1.20 -2.12 13.34
C ILE A 180 -1.56 -3.48 13.95
N ASP A 181 -2.41 -3.53 14.97
CA ASP A 181 -2.82 -4.78 15.61
C ASP A 181 -3.75 -5.60 14.71
N GLU A 182 -4.54 -4.95 13.86
CA GLU A 182 -5.31 -5.64 12.82
C GLU A 182 -4.39 -6.39 11.86
N VAL A 183 -3.32 -5.76 11.36
CA VAL A 183 -2.34 -6.48 10.49
C VAL A 183 -1.70 -7.65 11.24
N LYS A 184 -1.29 -7.46 12.50
CA LYS A 184 -0.69 -8.53 13.33
C LYS A 184 -1.64 -9.69 13.62
N SER A 185 -2.92 -9.51 13.40
CA SER A 185 -3.91 -10.58 13.51
C SER A 185 -3.85 -11.58 12.36
N PHE A 186 -3.10 -11.26 11.31
CA PHE A 186 -2.94 -12.08 10.11
C PHE A 186 -4.27 -12.63 9.58
N GLY A 187 -5.18 -11.71 9.26
CA GLY A 187 -6.45 -12.04 8.62
C GLY A 187 -7.65 -12.17 9.55
N LYS A 188 -7.49 -12.06 10.88
CA LYS A 188 -8.60 -12.22 11.82
C LYS A 188 -9.38 -10.93 12.09
N LEU A 189 -8.72 -9.79 12.07
CA LEU A 189 -9.29 -8.49 12.35
C LEU A 189 -9.19 -7.59 11.12
N GLY A 190 -10.06 -6.59 11.04
CA GLY A 190 -10.10 -5.61 9.95
C GLY A 190 -11.54 -5.23 9.61
N LYS A 191 -11.73 -4.00 9.16
CA LYS A 191 -13.03 -3.49 8.76
C LYS A 191 -12.86 -2.41 7.69
N ILE A 192 -13.60 -2.55 6.59
CA ILE A 192 -13.75 -1.46 5.62
C ILE A 192 -14.91 -0.58 6.06
N SER A 193 -14.58 0.63 6.49
CA SER A 193 -15.54 1.57 7.07
C SER A 193 -16.25 2.41 6.02
N HIS A 194 -17.47 2.87 6.33
CA HIS A 194 -18.23 3.76 5.46
C HIS A 194 -18.06 5.24 5.82
N ASN A 195 -17.74 5.52 7.06
CA ASN A 195 -17.59 6.88 7.58
C ASN A 195 -16.57 6.91 8.72
N GLU A 196 -16.20 8.11 9.14
CA GLU A 196 -15.18 8.32 10.18
C GLU A 196 -15.57 7.72 11.53
N THR A 197 -16.86 7.73 11.89
CA THR A 197 -17.34 7.14 13.13
C THR A 197 -17.12 5.63 13.16
N GLU A 198 -17.35 4.96 12.03
CA GLU A 198 -17.09 3.52 11.89
C GLU A 198 -15.62 3.18 11.93
N ALA A 199 -14.78 4.09 11.45
CA ALA A 199 -13.32 3.97 11.50
C ALA A 199 -12.72 4.27 12.89
N GLY A 200 -13.54 4.65 13.87
CA GLY A 200 -13.09 4.95 15.23
C GLY A 200 -12.85 6.43 15.50
N GLY A 201 -13.31 7.32 14.60
CA GLY A 201 -13.12 8.77 14.68
C GLY A 201 -11.80 9.24 14.05
N THR A 202 -11.49 10.50 14.25
CA THR A 202 -10.29 11.15 13.69
C THR A 202 -9.02 10.92 14.51
N GLY A 203 -9.10 10.13 15.58
CA GLY A 203 -8.04 10.01 16.57
C GLY A 203 -7.94 11.25 17.48
N GLU A 204 -7.25 11.13 18.58
CA GLU A 204 -6.89 12.24 19.42
C GLU A 204 -5.38 12.48 19.31
N LEU A 205 -5.02 13.57 18.66
CA LEU A 205 -3.63 14.03 18.73
C LEU A 205 -3.39 14.57 20.14
N PRO A 206 -2.32 14.14 20.84
CA PRO A 206 -1.97 14.76 22.12
C PRO A 206 -1.75 16.25 21.90
N GLU A 207 -2.28 17.09 22.81
CA GLU A 207 -1.95 18.52 22.79
C GLU A 207 -0.43 18.68 22.83
N ILE A 208 0.14 19.08 21.71
CA ILE A 208 1.54 19.46 21.66
C ILE A 208 1.64 20.85 22.27
N HIS A 209 1.91 20.93 23.56
CA HIS A 209 2.31 22.19 24.17
C HIS A 209 3.68 22.58 23.58
N ALA A 210 3.68 23.58 22.71
CA ALA A 210 4.95 24.18 22.28
C ALA A 210 5.76 24.56 23.54
N PRO A 211 7.05 24.18 23.62
CA PRO A 211 7.86 24.58 24.75
C PRO A 211 7.81 26.09 24.91
N ALA A 212 7.58 26.55 26.16
CA ALA A 212 7.36 27.98 26.50
C ALA A 212 8.49 28.94 26.05
N ASN A 213 9.56 28.42 25.52
CA ASN A 213 10.77 29.12 25.12
C ASN A 213 11.08 29.07 23.60
N LEU A 214 10.12 28.66 22.76
CA LEU A 214 10.23 28.96 21.33
C LEU A 214 10.16 30.49 21.17
N LYS A 215 11.34 31.14 21.13
CA LYS A 215 11.41 32.51 20.66
C LYS A 215 10.83 32.54 19.26
N ALA A 216 9.86 33.42 19.05
CA ALA A 216 9.41 33.72 17.70
C ALA A 216 10.67 34.00 16.86
N LEU A 217 10.81 33.32 15.74
CA LEU A 217 11.77 33.72 14.71
C LEU A 217 11.25 35.07 14.22
N ASP A 218 11.87 36.15 14.67
CA ASP A 218 11.61 37.48 14.13
C ASP A 218 11.94 37.38 12.64
N ALA A 219 10.91 37.59 11.82
CA ALA A 219 11.07 37.72 10.39
C ALA A 219 11.85 39.02 10.13
N GLU A 220 13.08 38.89 9.68
CA GLU A 220 13.80 39.99 8.99
C GLU A 220 13.36 40.06 7.52
#